data_7ed85561eac071f28477cb4630eb8832
#
_entry.id   7ed85561eac071f28477cb4630eb8832
#
_cell.length_a   1.000
_cell.length_b   1.000
_cell.length_c   1.000
_cell.angle_alpha   90.00
_cell.angle_beta   90.00
_cell.angle_gamma   90.00
#
_symmetry.space_group_name_H-M   'P 1'
#
loop_
_entity.id
_entity.type
_entity.pdbx_description
1 polymer ?
#
loop_
_entity_poly.entity_id
_entity_poly.type
_entity_poly.pdbx_seq_one_letter_code
_entity_poly.pdbx_strand_id
1 'polypeptide(L)'
;MRPRALFGDRRLEAGWMFLQDRLLETAQQGVVVRTLGGTRANEMRIRRFLHNTAVTPDEMIETALAHTSTLVSGRHVLAIEDTTSLRDDGKDSGHYLHPTIAVDANDGTLLGVVAASFLLREGAQAIHCNKRPFAAKESARWLEATHEAARLKAAGAACVTVVADRECDLADEFALRPARTELLIRCHHNRLLADGTRLFARTRKLTRLGCTMVAVPAAPGRAARTAEVALYVREVSLPRPKPNCAAEAAKLPPALSLTYVEAREINPPKRAEPLHWRLLTTHRLSTLAEAQQIVAWYKARWAIEQVFRVMKTRGFEIEAVIMQDAAAFETLATATLIAAVKVMQMVHDRDGTAKRPLTDAFRAEDQPVLEAVCATLEGNTAKQKTPHPPGSLAYATWVGARLGGWTGYYGKPGPIVIDAGLARFTAMLDGWTISQIQ
;
A
#
# COMPACT_ATOMS: atom_id res chain seq x y z
N MET A 1 -32.32 -1.47 -7.90
CA MET A 1 -31.43 -2.25 -8.78
C MET A 1 -30.65 -3.21 -7.88
N ARG A 2 -30.65 -4.53 -8.14
CA ARG A 2 -29.81 -5.45 -7.35
C ARG A 2 -28.34 -5.17 -7.70
N PRO A 3 -27.42 -5.10 -6.73
CA PRO A 3 -26.01 -4.91 -7.05
C PRO A 3 -25.55 -6.04 -7.99
N ARG A 4 -24.72 -5.68 -8.96
CA ARG A 4 -24.11 -6.65 -9.89
C ARG A 4 -23.21 -7.57 -9.07
N ALA A 5 -23.35 -8.88 -9.22
CA ALA A 5 -22.45 -9.83 -8.59
C ALA A 5 -21.02 -9.61 -9.08
N LEU A 6 -20.05 -9.76 -8.19
CA LEU A 6 -18.62 -9.73 -8.53
C LEU A 6 -18.36 -10.80 -9.63
N PHE A 7 -17.56 -10.48 -10.63
CA PHE A 7 -17.33 -11.30 -11.84
C PHE A 7 -18.62 -11.61 -12.65
N GLY A 8 -19.74 -10.92 -12.38
CA GLY A 8 -21.02 -11.17 -13.05
C GLY A 8 -21.71 -12.49 -12.66
N ASP A 9 -21.15 -13.31 -11.78
CA ASP A 9 -21.66 -14.61 -11.35
C ASP A 9 -21.53 -14.79 -9.84
N ARG A 10 -22.64 -15.10 -9.15
CA ARG A 10 -22.67 -15.37 -7.71
C ARG A 10 -21.81 -16.54 -7.26
N ARG A 11 -21.58 -17.52 -8.14
CA ARG A 11 -20.71 -18.67 -7.81
C ARG A 11 -19.26 -18.25 -7.75
N LEU A 12 -18.85 -17.34 -8.65
CA LEU A 12 -17.50 -16.76 -8.62
C LEU A 12 -17.32 -15.83 -7.45
N GLU A 13 -18.34 -15.04 -7.09
CA GLU A 13 -18.35 -14.24 -5.88
C GLU A 13 -18.19 -15.11 -4.62
N ALA A 14 -18.93 -16.21 -4.51
CA ALA A 14 -18.75 -17.18 -3.41
C ALA A 14 -17.38 -17.87 -3.45
N GLY A 15 -16.80 -18.07 -4.64
CA GLY A 15 -15.42 -18.57 -4.82
C GLY A 15 -14.39 -17.57 -4.32
N TRP A 16 -14.59 -16.29 -4.61
CA TRP A 16 -13.75 -15.18 -4.12
C TRP A 16 -13.77 -15.07 -2.61
N MET A 17 -14.96 -15.01 -2.01
CA MET A 17 -15.11 -14.95 -0.56
C MET A 17 -14.42 -16.15 0.11
N PHE A 18 -14.64 -17.35 -0.42
CA PHE A 18 -13.98 -18.54 0.07
C PHE A 18 -12.45 -18.43 0.01
N LEU A 19 -11.89 -17.93 -1.10
CA LEU A 19 -10.44 -17.74 -1.22
C LEU A 19 -9.92 -16.73 -0.20
N GLN A 20 -10.62 -15.59 0.00
CA GLN A 20 -10.24 -14.58 1.00
C GLN A 20 -10.27 -15.14 2.42
N ASP A 21 -11.31 -15.88 2.77
CA ASP A 21 -11.43 -16.52 4.08
C ASP A 21 -10.29 -17.54 4.27
N ARG A 22 -9.99 -18.37 3.25
CA ARG A 22 -8.89 -19.34 3.30
C ARG A 22 -7.51 -18.68 3.43
N LEU A 23 -7.28 -17.57 2.72
CA LEU A 23 -6.03 -16.81 2.85
C LEU A 23 -5.82 -16.34 4.30
N LEU A 24 -6.86 -15.79 4.93
CA LEU A 24 -6.78 -15.35 6.32
C LEU A 24 -6.68 -16.51 7.29
N GLU A 25 -7.44 -17.61 7.06
CA GLU A 25 -7.46 -18.78 7.93
C GLU A 25 -6.12 -19.58 7.93
N THR A 26 -5.47 -19.66 6.78
CA THR A 26 -4.18 -20.36 6.64
C THR A 26 -2.98 -19.41 6.64
N ALA A 27 -3.17 -18.16 7.02
CA ALA A 27 -2.09 -17.21 7.21
C ALA A 27 -0.97 -17.85 8.07
N GLN A 28 0.28 -17.56 7.74
CA GLN A 28 1.50 -18.16 8.28
C GLN A 28 1.83 -19.60 7.79
N GLN A 29 0.98 -20.21 6.96
CA GLN A 29 1.25 -21.50 6.32
C GLN A 29 1.62 -21.36 4.84
N GLY A 30 1.68 -20.11 4.36
CA GLY A 30 1.87 -19.76 2.97
C GLY A 30 0.61 -19.91 2.11
N VAL A 31 0.66 -19.42 0.90
CA VAL A 31 -0.49 -19.41 -0.03
C VAL A 31 -0.41 -20.48 -1.12
N VAL A 32 0.31 -21.57 -0.86
CA VAL A 32 0.29 -22.73 -1.75
C VAL A 32 -1.12 -23.31 -1.82
N VAL A 33 -1.67 -23.49 -3.02
CA VAL A 33 -3.09 -23.86 -3.22
C VAL A 33 -3.50 -25.13 -2.46
N ARG A 34 -2.60 -26.10 -2.33
CA ARG A 34 -2.83 -27.31 -1.51
C ARG A 34 -3.04 -26.96 -0.03
N THR A 35 -2.22 -26.07 0.50
CA THR A 35 -2.31 -25.60 1.90
C THR A 35 -3.60 -24.79 2.10
N LEU A 36 -3.88 -23.83 1.20
CA LEU A 36 -5.12 -23.07 1.21
C LEU A 36 -6.35 -23.98 1.18
N GLY A 37 -6.33 -25.05 0.38
CA GLY A 37 -7.45 -25.97 0.28
C GLY A 37 -7.71 -26.77 1.56
N GLY A 38 -6.66 -27.25 2.20
CA GLY A 38 -6.74 -28.16 3.35
C GLY A 38 -7.31 -29.54 2.98
N THR A 39 -8.33 -29.59 2.12
CA THR A 39 -8.93 -30.80 1.56
C THR A 39 -8.80 -30.83 0.04
N ARG A 40 -8.86 -32.01 -0.58
CA ARG A 40 -8.80 -32.14 -2.04
C ARG A 40 -9.97 -31.41 -2.74
N ALA A 41 -11.17 -31.44 -2.15
CA ALA A 41 -12.33 -30.74 -2.71
C ALA A 41 -12.11 -29.23 -2.74
N ASN A 42 -11.63 -28.65 -1.65
CA ASN A 42 -11.35 -27.22 -1.55
C ASN A 42 -10.16 -26.80 -2.42
N GLU A 43 -9.09 -27.62 -2.49
CA GLU A 43 -7.99 -27.40 -3.42
C GLU A 43 -8.50 -27.29 -4.86
N MET A 44 -9.36 -28.21 -5.29
CA MET A 44 -9.96 -28.17 -6.62
C MET A 44 -10.91 -26.97 -6.83
N ARG A 45 -11.62 -26.55 -5.78
CA ARG A 45 -12.46 -25.36 -5.81
C ARG A 45 -11.60 -24.11 -6.07
N ILE A 46 -10.49 -23.95 -5.32
CA ILE A 46 -9.56 -22.82 -5.50
C ILE A 46 -8.91 -22.87 -6.88
N ARG A 47 -8.43 -24.04 -7.34
CA ARG A 47 -7.84 -24.18 -8.68
C ARG A 47 -8.81 -23.76 -9.77
N ARG A 48 -10.07 -24.24 -9.73
CA ARG A 48 -11.09 -23.85 -10.70
C ARG A 48 -11.38 -22.37 -10.68
N PHE A 49 -11.35 -21.73 -9.52
CA PHE A 49 -11.53 -20.30 -9.39
C PHE A 49 -10.37 -19.54 -10.03
N LEU A 50 -9.11 -19.87 -9.67
CA LEU A 50 -7.91 -19.19 -10.17
C LEU A 50 -7.71 -19.35 -11.70
N HIS A 51 -8.14 -20.46 -12.29
CA HIS A 51 -8.05 -20.71 -13.73
C HIS A 51 -9.32 -20.33 -14.50
N ASN A 52 -10.29 -19.68 -13.86
CA ASN A 52 -11.50 -19.23 -14.55
C ASN A 52 -11.22 -17.91 -15.29
N THR A 53 -11.41 -17.87 -16.58
CA THR A 53 -11.13 -16.71 -17.44
C THR A 53 -11.98 -15.46 -17.12
N ALA A 54 -13.10 -15.63 -16.42
CA ALA A 54 -13.91 -14.50 -15.93
C ALA A 54 -13.37 -13.90 -14.61
N VAL A 55 -12.41 -14.58 -13.97
CA VAL A 55 -11.76 -14.10 -12.73
C VAL A 55 -10.45 -13.43 -13.12
N THR A 56 -10.41 -12.12 -13.03
CA THR A 56 -9.24 -11.33 -13.40
C THR A 56 -8.73 -10.50 -12.23
N PRO A 57 -7.43 -10.21 -12.16
CA PRO A 57 -6.88 -9.24 -11.22
C PRO A 57 -7.62 -7.89 -11.24
N ASP A 58 -7.96 -7.40 -12.45
CA ASP A 58 -8.61 -6.09 -12.62
C ASP A 58 -9.98 -6.03 -11.94
N GLU A 59 -10.83 -7.05 -12.08
CA GLU A 59 -12.15 -7.09 -11.42
C GLU A 59 -12.01 -7.12 -9.88
N MET A 60 -10.99 -7.81 -9.36
CA MET A 60 -10.69 -7.83 -7.92
C MET A 60 -10.25 -6.46 -7.43
N ILE A 61 -9.37 -5.79 -8.18
CA ILE A 61 -8.89 -4.44 -7.85
C ILE A 61 -10.00 -3.41 -7.95
N GLU A 62 -10.86 -3.49 -8.98
CA GLU A 62 -12.04 -2.60 -9.09
C GLU A 62 -12.96 -2.75 -7.88
N THR A 63 -13.16 -3.96 -7.38
CA THR A 63 -13.95 -4.20 -6.17
C THR A 63 -13.28 -3.61 -4.92
N ALA A 64 -11.96 -3.78 -4.79
CA ALA A 64 -11.20 -3.22 -3.69
C ALA A 64 -11.18 -1.67 -3.74
N LEU A 65 -11.03 -1.09 -4.94
CA LEU A 65 -11.11 0.35 -5.15
C LEU A 65 -12.51 0.89 -4.84
N ALA A 66 -13.57 0.18 -5.23
CA ALA A 66 -14.94 0.58 -4.91
C ALA A 66 -15.14 0.66 -3.37
N HIS A 67 -14.65 -0.33 -2.62
CA HIS A 67 -14.66 -0.28 -1.17
C HIS A 67 -13.81 0.87 -0.62
N THR A 68 -12.55 1.01 -1.06
CA THR A 68 -11.66 2.11 -0.67
C THR A 68 -12.30 3.48 -0.94
N SER A 69 -13.01 3.62 -2.06
CA SER A 69 -13.71 4.84 -2.45
C SER A 69 -14.80 5.26 -1.47
N THR A 70 -15.42 4.33 -0.74
CA THR A 70 -16.39 4.68 0.30
C THR A 70 -15.75 5.35 1.53
N LEU A 71 -14.45 5.20 1.71
CA LEU A 71 -13.70 5.63 2.89
C LEU A 71 -12.98 6.97 2.70
N VAL A 72 -12.91 7.51 1.47
CA VAL A 72 -12.06 8.68 1.16
C VAL A 72 -12.76 10.03 1.20
N SER A 73 -14.09 10.06 1.36
CA SER A 73 -14.86 11.31 1.32
C SER A 73 -14.37 12.35 2.34
N GLY A 74 -14.08 13.56 1.86
CA GLY A 74 -13.57 14.67 2.67
C GLY A 74 -12.11 14.52 3.14
N ARG A 75 -11.42 13.41 2.85
CA ARG A 75 -10.05 13.14 3.30
C ARG A 75 -9.01 13.66 2.32
N HIS A 76 -7.86 14.05 2.82
CA HIS A 76 -6.64 14.13 2.02
C HIS A 76 -6.03 12.73 1.99
N VAL A 77 -5.93 12.13 0.81
CA VAL A 77 -5.47 10.77 0.59
C VAL A 77 -4.05 10.78 0.03
N LEU A 78 -3.16 10.04 0.65
CA LEU A 78 -1.87 9.66 0.07
C LEU A 78 -2.07 8.37 -0.71
N ALA A 79 -1.94 8.42 -2.03
CA ALA A 79 -1.89 7.26 -2.90
C ALA A 79 -0.42 6.82 -2.98
N ILE A 80 -0.07 5.79 -2.24
CA ILE A 80 1.32 5.33 -2.11
C ILE A 80 1.56 4.23 -3.13
N GLU A 81 2.54 4.44 -4.00
CA GLU A 81 2.94 3.53 -5.08
C GLU A 81 4.33 2.98 -4.83
N ASP A 82 4.52 1.71 -5.12
CA ASP A 82 5.83 1.07 -5.11
C ASP A 82 5.80 -0.23 -5.94
N THR A 83 6.96 -0.72 -6.37
CA THR A 83 7.07 -1.98 -7.10
C THR A 83 7.78 -3.02 -6.24
N THR A 84 7.26 -4.24 -6.24
CA THR A 84 7.88 -5.35 -5.53
C THR A 84 8.03 -6.57 -6.44
N SER A 85 9.15 -7.29 -6.34
CA SER A 85 9.33 -8.57 -7.01
C SER A 85 8.48 -9.61 -6.30
N LEU A 86 7.72 -10.42 -7.04
CA LEU A 86 7.02 -11.60 -6.51
C LEU A 86 7.79 -12.88 -6.80
N ARG A 87 8.51 -12.90 -7.92
CA ARG A 87 9.40 -13.97 -8.32
C ARG A 87 10.56 -13.37 -9.09
N ASP A 88 11.77 -13.68 -8.69
CA ASP A 88 13.00 -13.28 -9.37
C ASP A 88 13.61 -14.53 -9.99
N ASP A 89 13.55 -14.61 -11.32
CA ASP A 89 14.10 -15.72 -12.09
C ASP A 89 15.55 -15.44 -12.53
N GLY A 90 16.15 -14.34 -12.05
CA GLY A 90 17.50 -13.88 -12.36
C GLY A 90 17.65 -13.21 -13.75
N LYS A 91 18.77 -12.52 -14.00
CA LYS A 91 19.14 -11.89 -15.29
C LYS A 91 17.99 -11.13 -15.98
N ASP A 92 17.40 -10.16 -15.28
CA ASP A 92 16.31 -9.32 -15.80
C ASP A 92 15.02 -10.08 -16.15
N SER A 93 14.82 -11.27 -15.58
CA SER A 93 13.59 -12.06 -15.69
C SER A 93 12.87 -12.11 -14.34
N GLY A 94 11.54 -12.07 -14.35
CA GLY A 94 10.75 -12.21 -13.12
C GLY A 94 9.36 -11.59 -13.19
N HIS A 95 8.56 -11.91 -12.18
CA HIS A 95 7.22 -11.35 -11.97
C HIS A 95 7.28 -10.24 -10.92
N TYR A 96 6.75 -9.08 -11.26
CA TYR A 96 6.68 -7.90 -10.38
C TYR A 96 5.24 -7.46 -10.21
N LEU A 97 4.93 -6.95 -9.03
CA LEU A 97 3.66 -6.32 -8.70
C LEU A 97 3.89 -4.84 -8.41
N HIS A 98 3.08 -3.98 -9.00
CA HIS A 98 3.07 -2.54 -8.77
C HIS A 98 1.71 -2.11 -8.22
N PRO A 99 1.50 -2.15 -6.91
CA PRO A 99 0.27 -1.73 -6.26
C PRO A 99 0.30 -0.26 -5.87
N THR A 100 -0.90 0.31 -5.75
CA THR A 100 -1.17 1.59 -5.11
C THR A 100 -2.10 1.38 -3.93
N ILE A 101 -1.72 1.87 -2.75
CA ILE A 101 -2.55 1.85 -1.54
C ILE A 101 -2.95 3.25 -1.12
N ALA A 102 -4.15 3.40 -0.57
CA ALA A 102 -4.64 4.67 -0.02
C ALA A 102 -4.37 4.76 1.48
N VAL A 103 -3.80 5.88 1.91
CA VAL A 103 -3.52 6.21 3.31
C VAL A 103 -4.06 7.60 3.62
N ASP A 104 -4.69 7.81 4.75
CA ASP A 104 -5.11 9.15 5.21
C ASP A 104 -3.87 10.00 5.55
N ALA A 105 -3.77 11.18 4.96
CA ALA A 105 -2.64 12.09 5.14
C ALA A 105 -2.55 12.69 6.56
N ASN A 106 -3.63 12.68 7.33
CA ASN A 106 -3.70 13.29 8.65
C ASN A 106 -3.25 12.35 9.77
N ASP A 107 -3.73 11.10 9.73
CA ASP A 107 -3.53 10.14 10.82
C ASP A 107 -2.75 8.88 10.41
N GLY A 108 -2.44 8.72 9.11
CA GLY A 108 -1.72 7.56 8.58
C GLY A 108 -2.58 6.29 8.48
N THR A 109 -3.89 6.40 8.61
CA THR A 109 -4.82 5.27 8.49
C THR A 109 -4.75 4.64 7.11
N LEU A 110 -4.50 3.34 7.02
CA LEU A 110 -4.56 2.58 5.77
C LEU A 110 -6.02 2.37 5.36
N LEU A 111 -6.44 2.98 4.26
CA LEU A 111 -7.82 2.96 3.78
C LEU A 111 -8.11 1.74 2.90
N GLY A 112 -7.18 1.34 2.01
CA GLY A 112 -7.38 0.18 1.16
C GLY A 112 -6.47 0.16 -0.07
N VAL A 113 -6.79 -0.73 -1.01
CA VAL A 113 -6.12 -0.84 -2.31
C VAL A 113 -6.79 0.11 -3.30
N VAL A 114 -5.99 0.76 -4.15
CA VAL A 114 -6.45 1.68 -5.21
C VAL A 114 -6.24 1.07 -6.58
N ALA A 115 -5.05 0.54 -6.83
CA ALA A 115 -4.66 -0.05 -8.09
C ALA A 115 -3.65 -1.17 -7.87
N ALA A 116 -3.51 -2.05 -8.84
CA ALA A 116 -2.37 -2.96 -8.93
C ALA A 116 -2.18 -3.37 -10.39
N SER A 117 -0.94 -3.42 -10.83
CA SER A 117 -0.57 -3.95 -12.15
C SER A 117 0.58 -4.93 -12.02
N PHE A 118 0.67 -5.84 -12.99
CA PHE A 118 1.72 -6.83 -13.06
C PHE A 118 2.69 -6.51 -14.18
N LEU A 119 3.95 -6.84 -13.94
CA LEU A 119 5.01 -6.69 -14.91
C LEU A 119 5.76 -8.01 -15.00
N LEU A 120 5.72 -8.63 -16.17
CA LEU A 120 6.50 -9.81 -16.50
C LEU A 120 7.73 -9.36 -17.30
N ARG A 121 8.92 -9.59 -16.75
CA ARG A 121 10.18 -9.41 -17.47
C ARG A 121 10.67 -10.75 -17.99
N GLU A 122 10.89 -10.84 -19.30
CA GLU A 122 11.37 -12.04 -20.00
C GLU A 122 12.79 -11.85 -20.56
N GLY A 123 13.68 -11.23 -19.77
CA GLY A 123 15.06 -10.95 -20.15
C GLY A 123 15.29 -9.58 -20.79
N ALA A 124 16.50 -9.34 -21.31
CA ALA A 124 16.91 -8.05 -21.85
C ALA A 124 16.10 -7.67 -23.10
N GLN A 125 15.53 -6.46 -23.07
CA GLN A 125 14.71 -5.96 -24.18
C GLN A 125 15.58 -5.50 -25.37
N ALA A 126 15.25 -5.94 -26.59
CA ALA A 126 16.01 -5.70 -27.81
C ALA A 126 16.08 -4.22 -28.24
N ILE A 127 15.13 -3.34 -27.83
CA ILE A 127 15.11 -1.92 -28.20
C ILE A 127 15.48 -1.07 -27.01
N HIS A 128 16.51 -0.22 -27.17
CA HIS A 128 16.95 0.70 -26.13
C HIS A 128 15.80 1.60 -25.64
N CYS A 129 15.60 1.71 -24.32
CA CYS A 129 14.48 2.42 -23.68
C CYS A 129 14.30 3.87 -24.15
N ASN A 130 15.38 4.58 -24.53
CA ASN A 130 15.33 5.96 -24.99
C ASN A 130 14.65 6.15 -26.37
N LYS A 131 14.48 5.09 -27.16
CA LYS A 131 13.84 5.14 -28.49
C LYS A 131 12.35 4.80 -28.46
N ARG A 132 11.80 4.42 -27.31
CA ARG A 132 10.39 4.09 -27.18
C ARG A 132 9.56 5.30 -26.76
N PRO A 133 8.30 5.43 -27.23
CA PRO A 133 7.33 6.34 -26.63
C PRO A 133 7.18 6.06 -25.14
N PHE A 134 6.85 7.09 -24.34
CA PHE A 134 6.70 6.91 -22.88
C PHE A 134 5.70 5.80 -22.54
N ALA A 135 4.54 5.77 -23.20
CA ALA A 135 3.51 4.75 -23.01
C ALA A 135 3.95 3.30 -23.30
N ALA A 136 5.05 3.11 -24.03
CA ALA A 136 5.60 1.78 -24.31
C ALA A 136 6.79 1.44 -23.40
N LYS A 137 7.09 2.29 -22.42
CA LYS A 137 8.12 2.04 -21.42
C LYS A 137 7.52 1.37 -20.19
N GLU A 138 8.29 0.50 -19.57
CA GLU A 138 7.97 -0.09 -18.27
C GLU A 138 7.64 0.96 -17.19
N SER A 139 8.28 2.14 -17.27
CA SER A 139 8.04 3.25 -16.37
C SER A 139 6.67 3.93 -16.55
N ALA A 140 5.93 3.63 -17.62
CA ALA A 140 4.56 4.15 -17.81
C ALA A 140 3.59 3.70 -16.70
N ARG A 141 3.87 2.55 -16.06
CA ARG A 141 3.07 2.03 -14.94
C ARG A 141 2.85 3.03 -13.81
N TRP A 142 3.85 3.90 -13.55
CA TRP A 142 3.75 4.94 -12.52
C TRP A 142 2.64 5.94 -12.87
N LEU A 143 2.65 6.46 -14.09
CA LEU A 143 1.62 7.39 -14.54
C LEU A 143 0.25 6.72 -14.65
N GLU A 144 0.18 5.45 -15.06
CA GLU A 144 -1.06 4.67 -15.09
C GLU A 144 -1.64 4.53 -13.68
N ALA A 145 -0.82 4.18 -12.68
CA ALA A 145 -1.22 4.12 -11.29
C ALA A 145 -1.67 5.48 -10.73
N THR A 146 -0.97 6.57 -11.11
CA THR A 146 -1.40 7.94 -10.79
C THR A 146 -2.77 8.29 -11.40
N HIS A 147 -3.08 7.80 -12.61
CA HIS A 147 -4.40 7.97 -13.22
C HIS A 147 -5.48 7.21 -12.43
N GLU A 148 -5.20 6.00 -11.98
CA GLU A 148 -6.12 5.23 -11.13
C GLU A 148 -6.32 5.93 -9.76
N ALA A 149 -5.24 6.44 -9.15
CA ALA A 149 -5.33 7.20 -7.91
C ALA A 149 -6.20 8.46 -8.04
N ALA A 150 -6.17 9.12 -9.19
CA ALA A 150 -6.98 10.30 -9.46
C ALA A 150 -8.50 10.03 -9.39
N ARG A 151 -8.95 8.78 -9.57
CA ARG A 151 -10.36 8.35 -9.44
C ARG A 151 -10.92 8.62 -8.04
N LEU A 152 -10.06 8.62 -7.01
CA LEU A 152 -10.45 8.94 -5.64
C LEU A 152 -10.98 10.37 -5.48
N LYS A 153 -10.61 11.29 -6.37
CA LYS A 153 -11.20 12.65 -6.41
C LYS A 153 -12.69 12.61 -6.77
N ALA A 154 -13.07 11.75 -7.72
CA ALA A 154 -14.48 11.55 -8.08
C ALA A 154 -15.27 10.87 -6.95
N ALA A 155 -14.60 10.07 -6.11
CA ALA A 155 -15.16 9.47 -4.91
C ALA A 155 -15.29 10.43 -3.71
N GLY A 156 -14.91 11.72 -3.89
CA GLY A 156 -15.09 12.75 -2.87
C GLY A 156 -13.86 13.04 -2.01
N ALA A 157 -12.68 12.51 -2.33
CA ALA A 157 -11.45 12.88 -1.63
C ALA A 157 -11.19 14.39 -1.74
N ALA A 158 -10.89 15.06 -0.63
CA ALA A 158 -10.59 16.50 -0.61
C ALA A 158 -9.29 16.82 -1.38
N CYS A 159 -8.29 15.97 -1.25
CA CYS A 159 -7.02 16.01 -1.99
C CYS A 159 -6.52 14.59 -2.23
N VAL A 160 -5.81 14.37 -3.34
CA VAL A 160 -5.06 13.15 -3.62
C VAL A 160 -3.62 13.53 -3.90
N THR A 161 -2.68 12.96 -3.14
CA THR A 161 -1.25 13.10 -3.34
C THR A 161 -0.64 11.74 -3.59
N VAL A 162 -0.09 11.52 -4.78
CA VAL A 162 0.68 10.32 -5.08
C VAL A 162 2.05 10.43 -4.43
N VAL A 163 2.45 9.41 -3.70
CA VAL A 163 3.72 9.36 -2.97
C VAL A 163 4.53 8.17 -3.48
N ALA A 164 5.69 8.44 -4.05
CA ALA A 164 6.52 7.41 -4.65
C ALA A 164 8.02 7.60 -4.36
N ASP A 165 8.78 6.55 -4.62
CA ASP A 165 10.22 6.56 -4.42
C ASP A 165 11.00 7.08 -5.65
N ARG A 166 12.31 6.78 -5.71
CA ARG A 166 13.22 7.26 -6.75
C ARG A 166 12.94 6.71 -8.15
N GLU A 167 12.27 5.56 -8.27
CA GLU A 167 11.95 4.99 -9.58
C GLU A 167 10.89 5.81 -10.31
N CYS A 168 10.00 6.45 -9.57
CA CYS A 168 8.98 7.38 -10.10
C CYS A 168 9.53 8.78 -10.44
N ASP A 169 10.83 9.07 -10.26
CA ASP A 169 11.39 10.40 -10.57
C ASP A 169 11.47 10.63 -12.09
N LEU A 170 10.32 10.70 -12.73
CA LEU A 170 10.12 10.86 -14.16
C LEU A 170 9.58 12.26 -14.49
N ALA A 171 10.16 12.92 -15.50
CA ALA A 171 9.66 14.25 -15.91
C ALA A 171 8.24 14.14 -16.51
N ASP A 172 7.96 13.03 -17.21
CA ASP A 172 6.65 12.75 -17.80
C ASP A 172 5.58 12.59 -16.73
N GLU A 173 5.89 11.99 -15.58
CA GLU A 173 4.99 11.85 -14.43
C GLU A 173 4.50 13.23 -13.95
N PHE A 174 5.43 14.15 -13.71
CA PHE A 174 5.08 15.52 -13.31
C PHE A 174 4.30 16.28 -14.39
N ALA A 175 4.59 16.02 -15.67
CA ALA A 175 4.03 16.75 -16.80
C ALA A 175 2.62 16.27 -17.20
N LEU A 176 2.38 14.95 -17.10
CA LEU A 176 1.17 14.31 -17.61
C LEU A 176 0.19 13.87 -16.51
N ARG A 177 0.51 14.13 -15.25
CA ARG A 177 -0.36 13.78 -14.13
C ARG A 177 -1.79 14.34 -14.34
N PRO A 178 -2.82 13.64 -13.90
CA PRO A 178 -4.20 14.14 -13.94
C PRO A 178 -4.37 15.46 -13.20
N ALA A 179 -5.25 16.30 -13.69
CA ALA A 179 -5.59 17.55 -13.01
C ALA A 179 -6.09 17.27 -11.59
N ARG A 180 -5.71 18.16 -10.65
CA ARG A 180 -6.07 18.05 -9.22
C ARG A 180 -5.50 16.83 -8.50
N THR A 181 -4.45 16.20 -9.05
CA THR A 181 -3.66 15.17 -8.40
C THR A 181 -2.29 15.75 -8.11
N GLU A 182 -1.89 15.71 -6.85
CA GLU A 182 -0.60 16.20 -6.41
C GLU A 182 0.42 15.05 -6.36
N LEU A 183 1.70 15.38 -6.50
CA LEU A 183 2.79 14.41 -6.46
C LEU A 183 3.78 14.76 -5.34
N LEU A 184 4.32 13.73 -4.72
CA LEU A 184 5.42 13.80 -3.76
C LEU A 184 6.40 12.65 -4.06
N ILE A 185 7.48 12.96 -4.75
CA ILE A 185 8.39 11.95 -5.31
C ILE A 185 9.81 12.20 -4.79
N ARG A 186 10.52 11.13 -4.42
CA ARG A 186 11.93 11.20 -4.06
C ARG A 186 12.81 11.39 -5.29
N CYS A 187 13.66 12.43 -5.27
CA CYS A 187 14.56 12.71 -6.39
C CYS A 187 15.62 11.62 -6.54
N HIS A 188 15.80 11.15 -7.76
CA HIS A 188 16.92 10.35 -8.21
C HIS A 188 17.87 11.18 -9.08
N HIS A 189 17.31 11.97 -10.00
CA HIS A 189 18.06 12.66 -11.02
C HIS A 189 18.49 14.07 -10.60
N ASN A 190 19.76 14.40 -10.81
CA ASN A 190 20.28 15.77 -10.70
C ASN A 190 19.92 16.56 -11.97
N ARG A 191 18.62 16.92 -12.09
CA ARG A 191 18.04 17.54 -13.28
C ARG A 191 18.60 18.93 -13.55
N LEU A 192 18.65 19.29 -14.84
CA LEU A 192 18.86 20.67 -15.27
C LEU A 192 17.56 21.46 -15.01
N LEU A 193 17.68 22.63 -14.39
CA LEU A 193 16.58 23.56 -14.16
C LEU A 193 16.47 24.55 -15.32
N ALA A 194 15.34 25.25 -15.40
CA ALA A 194 15.11 26.26 -16.42
C ALA A 194 16.09 27.45 -16.37
N ASP A 195 16.69 27.73 -15.20
CA ASP A 195 17.73 28.74 -15.00
C ASP A 195 19.15 28.24 -15.38
N GLY A 196 19.28 27.06 -15.98
CA GLY A 196 20.54 26.45 -16.39
C GLY A 196 21.35 25.83 -15.24
N THR A 197 20.86 25.87 -14.00
CA THR A 197 21.54 25.23 -12.86
C THR A 197 21.10 23.78 -12.68
N ARG A 198 21.87 23.00 -11.93
CA ARG A 198 21.51 21.64 -11.55
C ARG A 198 20.71 21.61 -10.25
N LEU A 199 19.73 20.71 -10.17
CA LEU A 199 18.85 20.58 -9.01
C LEU A 199 19.62 20.42 -7.68
N PHE A 200 20.72 19.67 -7.67
CA PHE A 200 21.51 19.41 -6.47
C PHE A 200 22.72 20.36 -6.29
N ALA A 201 23.01 21.24 -7.25
CA ALA A 201 24.22 22.07 -7.23
C ALA A 201 24.22 23.13 -6.10
N ARG A 202 23.06 23.62 -5.70
CA ARG A 202 22.92 24.72 -4.72
C ARG A 202 22.42 24.29 -3.35
N THR A 203 22.33 23.00 -3.08
CA THR A 203 21.75 22.50 -1.80
C THR A 203 22.52 22.96 -0.57
N ARG A 204 23.86 23.21 -0.70
CA ARG A 204 24.70 23.75 0.40
C ARG A 204 24.44 25.24 0.71
N LYS A 205 23.83 25.99 -0.21
CA LYS A 205 23.54 27.44 -0.09
C LYS A 205 22.08 27.71 0.25
N LEU A 206 21.25 26.68 0.46
CA LEU A 206 19.86 26.88 0.84
C LEU A 206 19.76 27.38 2.28
N THR A 207 18.89 28.35 2.50
CA THR A 207 18.56 28.79 3.85
C THR A 207 17.75 27.72 4.55
N ARG A 208 18.16 27.35 5.74
CA ARG A 208 17.43 26.40 6.59
C ARG A 208 16.11 27.03 7.02
N LEU A 209 15.00 26.37 6.70
CA LEU A 209 13.65 26.81 7.08
C LEU A 209 13.35 26.48 8.55
N GLY A 210 13.84 25.33 9.04
CA GLY A 210 13.67 24.84 10.40
C GLY A 210 14.11 23.39 10.53
N CYS A 211 13.58 22.70 11.54
CA CYS A 211 13.85 21.29 11.80
C CYS A 211 12.59 20.49 12.07
N THR A 212 12.72 19.17 11.98
CA THR A 212 11.73 18.20 12.42
C THR A 212 12.41 16.98 13.01
N MET A 213 11.67 16.23 13.85
CA MET A 213 12.15 14.97 14.41
C MET A 213 11.59 13.80 13.61
N VAL A 214 12.45 12.89 13.16
CA VAL A 214 12.07 11.72 12.38
C VAL A 214 12.47 10.46 13.12
N ALA A 215 11.51 9.62 13.45
CA ALA A 215 11.78 8.29 14.00
C ALA A 215 12.35 7.39 12.88
N VAL A 216 13.55 6.88 13.11
CA VAL A 216 14.24 5.91 12.25
C VAL A 216 14.10 4.54 12.89
N PRO A 217 13.38 3.58 12.29
CA PRO A 217 13.18 2.27 12.88
C PRO A 217 14.48 1.46 12.93
N ALA A 218 14.49 0.43 13.78
CA ALA A 218 15.57 -0.54 13.81
C ALA A 218 15.62 -1.32 12.48
N ALA A 219 16.83 -1.64 12.06
CA ALA A 219 17.11 -2.53 10.93
C ALA A 219 18.32 -3.42 11.27
N PRO A 220 18.59 -4.48 10.52
CA PRO A 220 19.81 -5.27 10.72
C PRO A 220 21.05 -4.35 10.77
N GLY A 221 21.82 -4.44 11.87
CA GLY A 221 23.00 -3.59 12.10
C GLY A 221 22.71 -2.13 12.49
N ARG A 222 21.44 -1.73 12.68
CA ARG A 222 21.05 -0.37 13.06
C ARG A 222 19.99 -0.37 14.16
N ALA A 223 20.30 0.22 15.31
CA ALA A 223 19.33 0.45 16.37
C ALA A 223 18.29 1.52 15.98
N ALA A 224 17.07 1.41 16.54
CA ALA A 224 16.07 2.46 16.41
C ALA A 224 16.58 3.77 17.04
N ARG A 225 16.30 4.91 16.41
CA ARG A 225 16.67 6.23 16.87
C ARG A 225 15.71 7.30 16.42
N THR A 226 15.78 8.46 17.04
CA THR A 226 15.11 9.66 16.55
C THR A 226 16.17 10.59 15.98
N ALA A 227 16.01 10.98 14.72
CA ALA A 227 16.90 11.86 14.00
C ALA A 227 16.35 13.29 13.99
N GLU A 228 17.16 14.28 14.36
CA GLU A 228 16.86 15.69 14.08
C GLU A 228 17.25 16.00 12.64
N VAL A 229 16.28 16.51 11.85
CA VAL A 229 16.41 16.72 10.42
C VAL A 229 16.17 18.18 10.09
N ALA A 230 17.16 18.83 9.48
CA ALA A 230 17.03 20.19 8.95
C ALA A 230 16.26 20.17 7.64
N LEU A 231 15.34 21.12 7.48
CA LEU A 231 14.50 21.29 6.30
C LEU A 231 14.89 22.51 5.49
N TYR A 232 15.01 22.31 4.18
CA TYR A 232 15.31 23.34 3.20
C TYR A 232 14.26 23.26 2.09
N VAL A 233 13.71 24.40 1.69
CA VAL A 233 12.65 24.49 0.68
C VAL A 233 13.01 25.51 -0.35
N ARG A 234 12.74 25.24 -1.62
CA ARG A 234 12.79 26.20 -2.70
C ARG A 234 11.83 25.84 -3.84
N GLU A 235 11.30 26.83 -4.50
CA GLU A 235 10.64 26.64 -5.79
C GLU A 235 11.67 26.37 -6.88
N VAL A 236 11.35 25.46 -7.78
CA VAL A 236 12.18 25.08 -8.92
C VAL A 236 11.32 25.00 -10.18
N SER A 237 11.91 25.36 -11.31
CA SER A 237 11.27 25.21 -12.62
C SER A 237 12.07 24.19 -13.44
N LEU A 238 11.43 23.10 -13.82
CA LEU A 238 11.99 22.12 -14.74
C LEU A 238 11.62 22.50 -16.17
N PRO A 239 12.55 22.41 -17.14
CA PRO A 239 12.20 22.57 -18.54
C PRO A 239 11.26 21.44 -18.98
N ARG A 240 10.52 21.68 -20.06
CA ARG A 240 9.68 20.67 -20.71
C ARG A 240 10.48 19.37 -20.92
N PRO A 241 9.89 18.20 -20.59
CA PRO A 241 10.47 16.92 -21.00
C PRO A 241 10.68 16.88 -22.51
N LYS A 242 11.74 16.19 -22.96
CA LYS A 242 12.00 16.05 -24.39
C LYS A 242 10.98 15.11 -25.02
N PRO A 243 10.09 15.60 -25.90
CA PRO A 243 9.12 14.75 -26.56
C PRO A 243 9.79 13.89 -27.63
N ASN A 244 9.27 12.69 -27.85
CA ASN A 244 9.74 11.81 -28.93
C ASN A 244 9.10 12.19 -30.28
N CYS A 245 7.98 12.92 -30.29
CA CYS A 245 7.30 13.39 -31.48
C CYS A 245 6.50 14.68 -31.19
N ALA A 246 6.04 15.34 -32.26
CA ALA A 246 5.25 16.58 -32.17
C ALA A 246 3.92 16.41 -31.42
N ALA A 247 3.28 15.26 -31.55
CA ALA A 247 2.02 14.96 -30.85
C ALA A 247 2.21 14.86 -29.32
N GLU A 248 3.34 14.29 -28.87
CA GLU A 248 3.71 14.31 -27.45
C GLU A 248 4.03 15.74 -26.98
N ALA A 249 4.77 16.51 -27.80
CA ALA A 249 5.12 17.88 -27.49
C ALA A 249 3.89 18.76 -27.18
N ALA A 250 2.80 18.56 -27.91
CA ALA A 250 1.56 19.32 -27.74
C ALA A 250 0.87 19.06 -26.38
N LYS A 251 1.11 17.91 -25.78
CA LYS A 251 0.53 17.50 -24.48
C LYS A 251 1.35 17.99 -23.28
N LEU A 252 2.62 18.36 -23.49
CA LEU A 252 3.53 18.71 -22.41
C LEU A 252 3.52 20.23 -22.13
N PRO A 253 3.49 20.64 -20.86
CA PRO A 253 3.60 22.06 -20.50
C PRO A 253 5.00 22.61 -20.88
N PRO A 254 5.14 23.91 -21.11
CA PRO A 254 6.41 24.52 -21.49
C PRO A 254 7.46 24.45 -20.37
N ALA A 255 7.01 24.46 -19.13
CA ALA A 255 7.83 24.28 -17.93
C ALA A 255 6.98 23.69 -16.80
N LEU A 256 7.65 23.05 -15.85
CA LEU A 256 7.04 22.46 -14.66
C LEU A 256 7.46 23.25 -13.42
N SER A 257 6.54 23.95 -12.78
CA SER A 257 6.79 24.59 -11.48
C SER A 257 6.57 23.58 -10.36
N LEU A 258 7.62 23.30 -9.59
CA LEU A 258 7.63 22.34 -8.50
C LEU A 258 8.28 22.94 -7.25
N THR A 259 8.02 22.33 -6.11
CA THR A 259 8.73 22.65 -4.88
C THR A 259 9.74 21.54 -4.58
N TYR A 260 10.99 21.90 -4.39
CA TYR A 260 12.05 21.03 -3.92
C TYR A 260 12.16 21.13 -2.40
N VAL A 261 12.11 19.99 -1.73
CA VAL A 261 12.29 19.87 -0.28
C VAL A 261 13.49 18.97 -0.02
N GLU A 262 14.45 19.47 0.76
CA GLU A 262 15.58 18.67 1.24
C GLU A 262 15.48 18.51 2.74
N ALA A 263 15.48 17.27 3.20
CA ALA A 263 15.50 16.88 4.60
C ALA A 263 16.83 16.20 4.90
N ARG A 264 17.67 16.84 5.74
CA ARG A 264 19.04 16.40 6.02
C ARG A 264 19.25 16.27 7.51
N GLU A 265 19.67 15.10 7.97
CA GLU A 265 19.96 14.85 9.38
C GLU A 265 21.09 15.73 9.88
N ILE A 266 20.91 16.27 11.08
CA ILE A 266 21.88 17.06 11.82
C ILE A 266 22.58 16.13 12.80
N ASN A 267 23.92 16.18 12.83
CA ASN A 267 24.74 15.40 13.76
C ASN A 267 24.39 13.90 13.79
N PRO A 268 24.42 13.20 12.65
CA PRO A 268 24.15 11.77 12.62
C PRO A 268 25.15 11.01 13.50
N PRO A 269 24.75 9.88 14.12
CA PRO A 269 25.67 9.07 14.91
C PRO A 269 26.85 8.59 14.07
N LYS A 270 28.04 8.52 14.69
CA LYS A 270 29.23 7.96 14.04
C LYS A 270 28.91 6.54 13.53
N ARG A 271 29.25 6.23 12.30
CA ARG A 271 28.99 4.96 11.60
C ARG A 271 27.53 4.69 11.20
N ALA A 272 26.59 5.61 11.41
CA ALA A 272 25.25 5.51 10.87
C ALA A 272 25.16 6.25 9.54
N GLU A 273 24.46 5.66 8.54
CA GLU A 273 24.10 6.38 7.33
C GLU A 273 23.15 7.54 7.69
N PRO A 274 23.50 8.79 7.33
CA PRO A 274 22.64 9.94 7.64
C PRO A 274 21.30 9.85 6.87
N LEU A 275 20.22 10.24 7.54
CA LEU A 275 18.96 10.44 6.84
C LEU A 275 19.09 11.64 5.90
N HIS A 276 18.91 11.40 4.62
CA HIS A 276 18.96 12.42 3.58
C HIS A 276 17.90 12.16 2.52
N TRP A 277 16.85 12.96 2.54
CA TRP A 277 15.79 12.92 1.53
C TRP A 277 15.82 14.18 0.69
N ARG A 278 15.73 14.01 -0.61
CA ARG A 278 15.52 15.04 -1.61
C ARG A 278 14.21 14.73 -2.29
N LEU A 279 13.25 15.62 -2.16
CA LEU A 279 11.87 15.41 -2.59
C LEU A 279 11.50 16.49 -3.61
N LEU A 280 10.73 16.11 -4.62
CA LEU A 280 10.01 17.03 -5.50
C LEU A 280 8.52 16.85 -5.27
N THR A 281 7.82 17.98 -5.17
CA THR A 281 6.37 17.96 -5.01
C THR A 281 5.71 19.07 -5.85
N THR A 282 4.49 18.79 -6.24
CA THR A 282 3.61 19.78 -6.88
C THR A 282 2.90 20.69 -5.87
N HIS A 283 2.93 20.35 -4.59
CA HIS A 283 2.45 21.22 -3.52
C HIS A 283 3.31 22.48 -3.42
N ARG A 284 2.67 23.64 -3.25
CA ARG A 284 3.35 24.86 -2.92
C ARG A 284 3.52 24.96 -1.42
N LEU A 285 4.72 25.31 -0.96
CA LEU A 285 5.08 25.37 0.45
C LEU A 285 5.63 26.77 0.76
N SER A 286 5.13 27.36 1.82
CA SER A 286 5.54 28.69 2.31
C SER A 286 6.00 28.67 3.79
N THR A 287 5.63 27.63 4.53
CA THR A 287 5.84 27.55 5.98
C THR A 287 6.63 26.29 6.39
N LEU A 288 7.22 26.37 7.59
CA LEU A 288 7.89 25.24 8.20
C LEU A 288 6.91 24.06 8.44
N ALA A 289 5.68 24.35 8.86
CA ALA A 289 4.67 23.34 9.12
C ALA A 289 4.32 22.54 7.87
N GLU A 290 4.17 23.21 6.72
CA GLU A 290 3.95 22.55 5.43
C GLU A 290 5.14 21.69 5.01
N ALA A 291 6.37 22.16 5.22
CA ALA A 291 7.57 21.36 4.92
C ALA A 291 7.68 20.13 5.84
N GLN A 292 7.33 20.25 7.12
CA GLN A 292 7.25 19.14 8.06
C GLN A 292 6.18 18.12 7.63
N GLN A 293 5.04 18.60 7.14
CA GLN A 293 3.96 17.76 6.63
C GLN A 293 4.40 16.96 5.39
N ILE A 294 5.11 17.56 4.45
CA ILE A 294 5.69 16.85 3.28
C ILE A 294 6.61 15.70 3.73
N VAL A 295 7.45 15.96 4.73
CA VAL A 295 8.34 14.92 5.27
C VAL A 295 7.54 13.81 5.97
N ALA A 296 6.48 14.16 6.69
CA ALA A 296 5.58 13.19 7.31
C ALA A 296 4.86 12.31 6.28
N TRP A 297 4.35 12.91 5.21
CA TRP A 297 3.72 12.17 4.10
C TRP A 297 4.70 11.25 3.39
N TYR A 298 5.91 11.72 3.10
CA TYR A 298 6.93 10.86 2.50
C TYR A 298 7.30 9.68 3.41
N LYS A 299 7.34 9.89 4.73
CA LYS A 299 7.55 8.82 5.70
C LYS A 299 6.42 7.79 5.68
N ALA A 300 5.16 8.23 5.46
CA ALA A 300 4.00 7.33 5.38
C ALA A 300 4.11 6.34 4.21
N ARG A 301 4.95 6.61 3.18
CA ARG A 301 5.28 5.66 2.10
C ARG A 301 5.69 4.28 2.63
N TRP A 302 6.31 4.24 3.80
CA TRP A 302 6.72 2.97 4.42
C TRP A 302 5.55 1.99 4.68
N ALA A 303 4.31 2.45 4.63
CA ALA A 303 3.13 1.59 4.80
C ALA A 303 3.06 0.49 3.74
N ILE A 304 3.41 0.79 2.49
CA ILE A 304 3.38 -0.19 1.40
C ILE A 304 4.44 -1.29 1.58
N GLU A 305 5.62 -0.94 2.10
CA GLU A 305 6.68 -1.93 2.40
C GLU A 305 6.27 -2.89 3.52
N GLN A 306 5.41 -2.45 4.45
CA GLN A 306 4.84 -3.32 5.47
C GLN A 306 3.81 -4.28 4.88
N VAL A 307 2.99 -3.83 3.91
CA VAL A 307 2.10 -4.71 3.13
C VAL A 307 2.93 -5.77 2.39
N PHE A 308 4.00 -5.38 1.70
CA PHE A 308 4.91 -6.32 1.04
C PHE A 308 5.51 -7.34 2.00
N ARG A 309 5.86 -6.92 3.20
CA ARG A 309 6.38 -7.84 4.23
C ARG A 309 5.34 -8.88 4.64
N VAL A 310 4.07 -8.50 4.79
CA VAL A 310 2.99 -9.46 5.08
C VAL A 310 2.77 -10.42 3.93
N MET A 311 2.86 -9.93 2.67
CA MET A 311 2.73 -10.78 1.50
C MET A 311 3.87 -11.81 1.38
N LYS A 312 5.12 -11.42 1.72
CA LYS A 312 6.34 -12.18 1.41
C LYS A 312 6.89 -13.01 2.57
N THR A 313 6.92 -12.47 3.80
CA THR A 313 7.61 -13.11 4.93
C THR A 313 6.66 -13.37 6.07
N ARG A 314 6.74 -14.59 6.67
CA ARG A 314 6.01 -14.99 7.88
C ARG A 314 4.52 -14.62 7.89
N GLY A 315 3.94 -14.48 6.72
CA GLY A 315 2.54 -14.24 6.46
C GLY A 315 2.12 -15.17 5.33
N PHE A 316 1.87 -14.59 4.16
CA PHE A 316 1.37 -15.35 3.02
C PHE A 316 2.46 -16.07 2.20
N GLU A 317 3.73 -15.69 2.32
CA GLU A 317 4.89 -16.33 1.62
C GLU A 317 4.66 -16.50 0.11
N ILE A 318 4.11 -15.47 -0.54
CA ILE A 318 3.73 -15.53 -1.96
C ILE A 318 4.90 -15.89 -2.89
N GLU A 319 6.13 -15.55 -2.52
CA GLU A 319 7.34 -15.85 -3.28
C GLU A 319 7.66 -17.35 -3.31
N ALA A 320 7.13 -18.14 -2.37
CA ALA A 320 7.32 -19.59 -2.33
C ALA A 320 6.35 -20.34 -3.28
N VAL A 321 5.41 -19.64 -3.91
CA VAL A 321 4.41 -20.26 -4.79
C VAL A 321 5.01 -20.56 -6.16
N ILE A 322 5.02 -21.83 -6.53
CA ILE A 322 5.40 -22.30 -7.86
C ILE A 322 4.11 -22.55 -8.65
N MET A 323 3.80 -21.67 -9.60
CA MET A 323 2.65 -21.78 -10.48
C MET A 323 3.10 -21.47 -11.92
N GLN A 324 2.80 -22.38 -12.87
CA GLN A 324 3.20 -22.21 -14.27
C GLN A 324 2.30 -21.23 -15.01
N ASP A 325 1.01 -21.22 -14.68
CA ASP A 325 0.05 -20.30 -15.25
C ASP A 325 0.20 -18.91 -14.61
N ALA A 326 0.69 -17.97 -15.42
CA ALA A 326 0.93 -16.60 -15.00
C ALA A 326 -0.36 -15.89 -14.57
N ALA A 327 -1.46 -16.07 -15.29
CA ALA A 327 -2.74 -15.41 -14.99
C ALA A 327 -3.32 -15.92 -13.66
N ALA A 328 -3.25 -17.23 -13.40
CA ALA A 328 -3.67 -17.79 -12.12
C ALA A 328 -2.76 -17.34 -10.97
N PHE A 329 -1.47 -17.16 -11.21
CA PHE A 329 -0.53 -16.62 -10.22
C PHE A 329 -0.85 -15.14 -9.89
N GLU A 330 -1.08 -14.31 -10.90
CA GLU A 330 -1.46 -12.90 -10.73
C GLU A 330 -2.79 -12.77 -9.98
N THR A 331 -3.77 -13.62 -10.29
CA THR A 331 -5.03 -13.70 -9.56
C THR A 331 -4.82 -14.02 -8.07
N LEU A 332 -3.97 -15.01 -7.77
CA LEU A 332 -3.63 -15.37 -6.39
C LEU A 332 -2.86 -14.26 -5.68
N ALA A 333 -1.91 -13.63 -6.37
CA ALA A 333 -1.13 -12.52 -5.82
C ALA A 333 -2.01 -11.29 -5.52
N THR A 334 -3.00 -10.99 -6.37
CA THR A 334 -3.99 -9.94 -6.13
C THR A 334 -4.85 -10.25 -4.89
N ALA A 335 -5.33 -11.48 -4.79
CA ALA A 335 -6.06 -11.92 -3.60
C ALA A 335 -5.23 -11.78 -2.32
N THR A 336 -3.94 -12.14 -2.41
CA THR A 336 -2.98 -12.02 -1.30
C THR A 336 -2.70 -10.56 -0.93
N LEU A 337 -2.59 -9.65 -1.92
CA LEU A 337 -2.45 -8.21 -1.68
C LEU A 337 -3.63 -7.66 -0.86
N ILE A 338 -4.86 -7.99 -1.28
CA ILE A 338 -6.07 -7.52 -0.60
C ILE A 338 -6.14 -8.05 0.83
N ALA A 339 -5.82 -9.34 1.04
CA ALA A 339 -5.75 -9.92 2.37
C ALA A 339 -4.65 -9.27 3.25
N ALA A 340 -3.47 -9.00 2.68
CA ALA A 340 -2.38 -8.33 3.39
C ALA A 340 -2.75 -6.90 3.82
N VAL A 341 -3.46 -6.16 2.95
CA VAL A 341 -3.97 -4.83 3.28
C VAL A 341 -4.98 -4.91 4.43
N LYS A 342 -5.89 -5.89 4.45
CA LYS A 342 -6.83 -6.09 5.56
C LYS A 342 -6.09 -6.32 6.89
N VAL A 343 -5.07 -7.19 6.91
CA VAL A 343 -4.23 -7.39 8.11
C VAL A 343 -3.58 -6.08 8.55
N MET A 344 -3.04 -5.31 7.61
CA MET A 344 -2.38 -4.04 7.93
C MET A 344 -3.36 -2.94 8.37
N GLN A 345 -4.60 -2.93 7.89
CA GLN A 345 -5.64 -2.05 8.40
C GLN A 345 -5.87 -2.26 9.90
N MET A 346 -5.97 -3.52 10.32
CA MET A 346 -6.09 -3.87 11.75
C MET A 346 -4.85 -3.45 12.55
N VAL A 347 -3.65 -3.68 12.02
CA VAL A 347 -2.39 -3.26 12.66
C VAL A 347 -2.35 -1.76 12.88
N HIS A 348 -2.78 -0.97 11.90
CA HIS A 348 -2.77 0.49 11.97
C HIS A 348 -3.81 1.03 12.97
N ASP A 349 -4.97 0.40 13.07
CA ASP A 349 -6.06 0.84 13.98
C ASP A 349 -6.06 0.14 15.35
N ARG A 350 -5.05 -0.66 15.68
CA ARG A 350 -5.00 -1.44 16.93
C ARG A 350 -5.12 -0.63 18.22
N ASP A 351 -4.87 0.67 18.15
CA ASP A 351 -4.98 1.62 19.28
C ASP A 351 -6.34 2.33 19.32
N GLY A 352 -7.18 2.17 18.29
CA GLY A 352 -8.48 2.80 18.16
C GLY A 352 -8.45 4.33 17.99
N THR A 353 -7.28 4.91 17.69
CA THR A 353 -7.12 6.37 17.58
C THR A 353 -7.85 6.95 16.37
N ALA A 354 -7.94 6.20 15.28
CA ALA A 354 -8.65 6.61 14.07
C ALA A 354 -10.18 6.37 14.15
N LYS A 355 -10.67 5.73 15.22
CA LYS A 355 -12.11 5.47 15.47
C LYS A 355 -12.84 4.81 14.29
N ARG A 356 -12.18 3.88 13.63
CA ARG A 356 -12.70 3.20 12.44
C ARG A 356 -13.82 2.24 12.79
N PRO A 357 -14.89 2.17 11.98
CA PRO A 357 -15.93 1.18 12.17
C PRO A 357 -15.42 -0.22 11.80
N LEU A 358 -16.03 -1.25 12.36
CA LEU A 358 -15.78 -2.65 12.06
C LEU A 358 -15.85 -2.93 10.54
N THR A 359 -16.82 -2.30 9.87
CA THR A 359 -17.11 -2.51 8.44
C THR A 359 -16.01 -2.07 7.49
N ASP A 360 -14.97 -1.39 7.97
CA ASP A 360 -13.81 -1.07 7.14
C ASP A 360 -12.97 -2.31 6.76
N ALA A 361 -13.06 -3.41 7.54
CA ALA A 361 -12.33 -4.64 7.27
C ALA A 361 -13.14 -5.93 7.51
N PHE A 362 -14.31 -5.86 8.13
CA PHE A 362 -15.17 -7.01 8.44
C PHE A 362 -16.59 -6.75 7.91
N ARG A 363 -17.40 -7.80 7.85
CA ARG A 363 -18.83 -7.69 7.55
C ARG A 363 -19.58 -7.29 8.82
N ALA A 364 -20.71 -6.59 8.68
CA ALA A 364 -21.51 -6.21 9.82
C ALA A 364 -22.06 -7.44 10.58
N GLU A 365 -22.35 -8.52 9.86
CA GLU A 365 -22.80 -9.80 10.42
C GLU A 365 -21.73 -10.56 11.22
N ASP A 366 -20.46 -10.18 11.14
CA ASP A 366 -19.38 -10.78 11.93
C ASP A 366 -19.38 -10.27 13.40
N GLN A 367 -20.06 -9.15 13.68
CA GLN A 367 -20.04 -8.51 14.99
C GLN A 367 -20.55 -9.41 16.12
N PRO A 368 -21.70 -10.13 16.03
CA PRO A 368 -22.15 -11.00 17.10
C PRO A 368 -21.15 -12.09 17.47
N VAL A 369 -20.43 -12.62 16.47
CA VAL A 369 -19.41 -13.64 16.70
C VAL A 369 -18.18 -13.04 17.39
N LEU A 370 -17.76 -11.84 16.97
CA LEU A 370 -16.67 -11.10 17.65
C LEU A 370 -17.01 -10.84 19.13
N GLU A 371 -18.23 -10.46 19.44
CA GLU A 371 -18.68 -10.20 20.82
C GLU A 371 -18.70 -11.49 21.65
N ALA A 372 -19.24 -12.58 21.10
CA ALA A 372 -19.24 -13.87 21.76
C ALA A 372 -17.81 -14.39 22.04
N VAL A 373 -16.93 -14.27 21.08
CA VAL A 373 -15.51 -14.65 21.23
C VAL A 373 -14.81 -13.75 22.24
N CYS A 374 -15.04 -12.43 22.19
CA CYS A 374 -14.46 -11.47 23.14
C CYS A 374 -14.80 -11.84 24.59
N ALA A 375 -16.04 -12.19 24.87
CA ALA A 375 -16.47 -12.59 26.20
C ALA A 375 -15.70 -13.79 26.77
N THR A 376 -15.20 -14.68 25.89
CA THR A 376 -14.36 -15.82 26.30
C THR A 376 -12.89 -15.46 26.53
N LEU A 377 -12.44 -14.34 25.95
CA LEU A 377 -11.03 -13.91 25.97
C LEU A 377 -10.73 -12.88 27.06
N GLU A 378 -11.72 -12.19 27.54
CA GLU A 378 -11.60 -11.22 28.62
C GLU A 378 -11.30 -11.91 29.95
N GLY A 379 -10.39 -11.33 30.70
CA GLY A 379 -10.04 -11.77 32.04
C GLY A 379 -10.45 -10.77 33.12
N ASN A 380 -9.97 -10.97 34.33
CA ASN A 380 -10.41 -10.20 35.49
C ASN A 380 -9.70 -8.84 35.64
N THR A 381 -8.57 -8.63 34.99
CA THR A 381 -7.79 -7.39 35.11
C THR A 381 -8.11 -6.40 33.99
N ALA A 382 -7.94 -5.10 34.24
CA ALA A 382 -8.14 -4.06 33.23
C ALA A 382 -7.29 -4.29 31.95
N LYS A 383 -6.10 -4.84 32.08
CA LYS A 383 -5.23 -5.17 30.93
C LYS A 383 -5.75 -6.37 30.10
N GLN A 384 -6.62 -7.18 30.67
CA GLN A 384 -7.23 -8.34 30.02
C GLN A 384 -8.60 -8.04 29.43
N LYS A 385 -9.13 -6.85 29.65
CA LYS A 385 -10.39 -6.37 29.06
C LYS A 385 -10.10 -5.51 27.84
N THR A 386 -11.00 -5.55 26.86
CA THR A 386 -10.88 -4.66 25.71
C THR A 386 -11.19 -3.21 26.10
N PRO A 387 -10.33 -2.23 25.74
CA PRO A 387 -10.61 -0.83 25.96
C PRO A 387 -11.46 -0.21 24.82
N HIS A 388 -11.78 -0.99 23.79
CA HIS A 388 -12.42 -0.52 22.57
C HIS A 388 -13.91 -0.85 22.54
N PRO A 389 -14.77 0.02 22.01
CA PRO A 389 -16.21 -0.25 21.93
C PRO A 389 -16.51 -1.32 20.86
N PRO A 390 -17.53 -2.19 21.10
CA PRO A 390 -18.06 -3.06 20.07
C PRO A 390 -18.41 -2.30 18.79
N GLY A 391 -18.26 -2.95 17.63
CA GLY A 391 -18.49 -2.31 16.32
C GLY A 391 -17.34 -1.45 15.81
N SER A 392 -16.24 -1.30 16.57
CA SER A 392 -15.02 -0.65 16.08
C SER A 392 -14.02 -1.66 15.51
N LEU A 393 -13.20 -1.22 14.55
CA LEU A 393 -12.11 -2.04 13.99
C LEU A 393 -11.08 -2.39 15.07
N ALA A 394 -10.79 -1.47 15.97
CA ALA A 394 -9.89 -1.69 17.09
C ALA A 394 -10.38 -2.79 18.05
N TYR A 395 -11.71 -2.91 18.25
CA TYR A 395 -12.31 -4.02 18.99
C TYR A 395 -12.01 -5.37 18.31
N ALA A 396 -12.28 -5.47 17.00
CA ALA A 396 -11.98 -6.69 16.24
C ALA A 396 -10.48 -7.00 16.25
N THR A 397 -9.64 -5.97 16.16
CA THR A 397 -8.18 -6.11 16.23
C THR A 397 -7.73 -6.65 17.59
N TRP A 398 -8.32 -6.18 18.68
CA TRP A 398 -8.05 -6.68 20.03
C TRP A 398 -8.43 -8.17 20.15
N VAL A 399 -9.63 -8.54 19.68
CA VAL A 399 -10.08 -9.95 19.66
C VAL A 399 -9.13 -10.81 18.84
N GLY A 400 -8.78 -10.37 17.63
CA GLY A 400 -7.79 -11.06 16.78
C GLY A 400 -6.44 -11.19 17.47
N ALA A 401 -5.93 -10.13 18.09
CA ALA A 401 -4.65 -10.18 18.79
C ALA A 401 -4.67 -11.18 19.96
N ARG A 402 -5.76 -11.21 20.73
CA ARG A 402 -5.94 -12.17 21.83
C ARG A 402 -6.00 -13.62 21.33
N LEU A 403 -6.77 -13.89 20.29
CA LEU A 403 -6.80 -15.19 19.61
C LEU A 403 -5.42 -15.60 19.09
N GLY A 404 -4.64 -14.64 18.58
CA GLY A 404 -3.27 -14.84 18.12
C GLY A 404 -2.23 -15.07 19.21
N GLY A 405 -2.64 -15.03 20.49
CA GLY A 405 -1.77 -15.29 21.65
C GLY A 405 -1.17 -14.04 22.28
N TRP A 406 -1.59 -12.84 21.90
CA TRP A 406 -1.18 -11.62 22.59
C TRP A 406 -1.81 -11.54 23.99
N THR A 407 -0.98 -11.37 24.99
CA THR A 407 -1.43 -11.42 26.41
C THR A 407 -1.96 -10.08 26.92
N GLY A 408 -1.70 -8.97 26.24
CA GLY A 408 -1.99 -7.62 26.70
C GLY A 408 -0.91 -7.00 27.61
N TYR A 409 0.09 -7.75 28.01
CA TYR A 409 1.14 -7.30 28.95
C TYR A 409 2.42 -6.81 28.26
N TYR A 410 2.74 -7.30 27.05
CA TYR A 410 3.99 -7.02 26.35
C TYR A 410 3.75 -6.30 25.04
N GLY A 411 3.98 -5.00 25.01
CA GLY A 411 3.95 -4.18 23.81
C GLY A 411 2.63 -4.22 23.05
N LYS A 412 2.64 -3.67 21.84
CA LYS A 412 1.46 -3.67 20.94
C LYS A 412 1.51 -4.92 20.05
N PRO A 413 0.36 -5.54 19.72
CA PRO A 413 0.33 -6.69 18.83
C PRO A 413 0.82 -6.29 17.44
N GLY A 414 1.71 -7.11 16.88
CA GLY A 414 2.22 -6.93 15.52
C GLY A 414 1.42 -7.70 14.47
N PRO A 415 1.76 -7.53 13.17
CA PRO A 415 1.06 -8.17 12.06
C PRO A 415 0.93 -9.69 12.22
N ILE A 416 2.00 -10.37 12.62
CA ILE A 416 2.04 -11.85 12.77
C ILE A 416 1.01 -12.34 13.79
N VAL A 417 0.87 -11.64 14.91
CA VAL A 417 -0.07 -12.02 15.97
C VAL A 417 -1.50 -11.78 15.53
N ILE A 418 -1.76 -10.64 14.88
CA ILE A 418 -3.10 -10.28 14.37
C ILE A 418 -3.51 -11.28 13.28
N ASP A 419 -2.61 -11.61 12.37
CA ASP A 419 -2.81 -12.56 11.30
C ASP A 419 -3.15 -13.97 11.83
N ALA A 420 -2.38 -14.47 12.80
CA ALA A 420 -2.66 -15.75 13.48
C ALA A 420 -4.04 -15.74 14.19
N GLY A 421 -4.42 -14.61 14.73
CA GLY A 421 -5.73 -14.47 15.37
C GLY A 421 -6.88 -14.40 14.40
N LEU A 422 -6.68 -13.75 13.25
CA LEU A 422 -7.65 -13.75 12.16
C LEU A 422 -7.92 -15.17 11.65
N ALA A 423 -6.86 -15.97 11.47
CA ALA A 423 -7.00 -17.36 11.07
C ALA A 423 -7.93 -18.15 12.02
N ARG A 424 -7.74 -17.98 13.32
CA ARG A 424 -8.60 -18.64 14.32
C ARG A 424 -10.01 -18.10 14.31
N PHE A 425 -10.16 -16.79 14.17
CA PHE A 425 -11.48 -16.15 14.12
C PHE A 425 -12.29 -16.60 12.90
N THR A 426 -11.67 -16.68 11.71
CA THR A 426 -12.33 -17.16 10.49
C THR A 426 -12.83 -18.61 10.67
N ALA A 427 -12.02 -19.50 11.26
CA ALA A 427 -12.45 -20.87 11.56
C ALA A 427 -13.65 -20.91 12.55
N MET A 428 -13.72 -19.97 13.51
CA MET A 428 -14.86 -19.85 14.43
C MET A 428 -16.11 -19.33 13.72
N LEU A 429 -15.99 -18.40 12.76
CA LEU A 429 -17.08 -17.93 11.91
C LEU A 429 -17.71 -19.06 11.11
N ASP A 430 -16.91 -19.96 10.54
CA ASP A 430 -17.38 -21.12 9.81
C ASP A 430 -18.20 -22.04 10.72
N GLY A 431 -17.68 -22.32 11.92
CA GLY A 431 -18.39 -23.12 12.93
C GLY A 431 -19.72 -22.48 13.39
N TRP A 432 -19.73 -21.17 13.61
CA TRP A 432 -20.93 -20.42 13.97
C TRP A 432 -21.98 -20.47 12.87
N THR A 433 -21.58 -20.27 11.61
CA THR A 433 -22.49 -20.32 10.46
C THR A 433 -23.14 -21.71 10.32
N ILE A 434 -22.36 -22.79 10.53
CA ILE A 434 -22.89 -24.16 10.51
C ILE A 434 -23.92 -24.36 11.63
N SER A 435 -23.70 -23.82 12.82
CA SER A 435 -24.64 -23.95 13.95
C SER A 435 -25.97 -23.20 13.74
N GLN A 436 -26.02 -22.22 12.85
CA GLN A 436 -27.25 -21.47 12.54
C GLN A 436 -28.10 -22.15 11.44
N ILE A 437 -27.57 -23.16 10.77
CA ILE A 437 -28.26 -23.93 9.71
C ILE A 437 -29.03 -25.11 10.30
N GLN A 438 -28.76 -25.50 11.52
CA GLN A 438 -29.49 -26.53 12.27
C GLN A 438 -30.68 -25.94 13.03
#